data_3eed10868615137eea36c1ad66602070
#
_entry.id   3eed10868615137eea36c1ad66602070
#
_cell.length_a   1.000
_cell.length_b   1.000
_cell.length_c   1.000
_cell.angle_alpha   90.00
_cell.angle_beta   90.00
_cell.angle_gamma   90.00
#
_symmetry.space_group_name_H-M   'P 1'
#
loop_
_entity.id
_entity.type
_entity.pdbx_description
1 polymer ?
#
loop_
_entity_poly.entity_id
_entity_poly.type
_entity_poly.pdbx_seq_one_letter_code
_entity_poly.pdbx_strand_id
1 'polypeptide(L)'
;MSMVSPHLVLPVSARDHIAGPATAPVTLLEYGDYECPFCGAAHPIVHQVRQQFGKRLRFVFRHFPLANVHPHAEPAAEAAEAAGAQGRFWEMHDLLYERQDALEEEDLVERGEILGLDVARFVRELSAHTYAPRVQEDFMSGVRSGVNGTPAFYINGIRHDGGYDLPALVEAIELVMETRP
;
A
#
# COMPACT_ATOMS: atom_id res chain seq x y z
N MET A 1 -4.67 -3.84 29.40
CA MET A 1 -3.74 -3.83 28.25
C MET A 1 -4.40 -4.59 27.12
N SER A 2 -4.89 -3.91 26.11
CA SER A 2 -5.42 -4.58 24.92
C SER A 2 -4.22 -5.16 24.16
N MET A 3 -4.13 -6.48 24.07
CA MET A 3 -3.09 -7.13 23.28
C MET A 3 -3.40 -6.82 21.82
N VAL A 4 -2.50 -6.06 21.17
CA VAL A 4 -2.55 -5.81 19.73
C VAL A 4 -2.47 -7.18 19.05
N SER A 5 -3.42 -7.47 18.16
CA SER A 5 -3.40 -8.74 17.43
C SER A 5 -2.15 -8.80 16.56
N PRO A 6 -1.31 -9.84 16.68
CA PRO A 6 -0.17 -10.01 15.80
C PRO A 6 -0.58 -10.49 14.39
N HIS A 7 -1.87 -10.69 14.16
CA HIS A 7 -2.41 -11.26 12.94
C HIS A 7 -3.26 -10.26 12.16
N LEU A 8 -3.14 -10.35 10.85
CA LEU A 8 -3.99 -9.66 9.90
C LEU A 8 -5.44 -10.15 10.06
N VAL A 9 -6.34 -9.26 10.46
CA VAL A 9 -7.76 -9.59 10.73
C VAL A 9 -8.53 -9.87 9.44
N LEU A 10 -8.25 -9.11 8.38
CA LEU A 10 -8.86 -9.31 7.07
C LEU A 10 -7.85 -10.00 6.13
N PRO A 11 -8.02 -11.29 5.80
CA PRO A 11 -7.12 -11.99 4.89
C PRO A 11 -7.03 -11.34 3.53
N VAL A 12 -5.89 -11.54 2.85
CA VAL A 12 -5.71 -11.09 1.47
C VAL A 12 -6.67 -11.82 0.55
N SER A 13 -7.32 -11.08 -0.33
CA SER A 13 -8.35 -11.58 -1.24
C SER A 13 -8.28 -10.88 -2.61
N ALA A 14 -9.16 -11.24 -3.53
CA ALA A 14 -9.25 -10.64 -4.86
C ALA A 14 -9.59 -9.13 -4.86
N ARG A 15 -10.04 -8.59 -3.73
CA ARG A 15 -10.29 -7.14 -3.56
C ARG A 15 -9.02 -6.32 -3.41
N ASP A 16 -7.90 -6.97 -3.06
CA ASP A 16 -6.63 -6.29 -2.78
C ASP A 16 -5.87 -5.97 -4.07
N HIS A 17 -5.08 -4.91 -4.02
CA HIS A 17 -4.08 -4.62 -5.02
C HIS A 17 -2.87 -5.52 -4.79
N ILE A 18 -2.65 -6.45 -5.72
CA ILE A 18 -1.62 -7.49 -5.62
C ILE A 18 -0.65 -7.36 -6.78
N ALA A 19 0.64 -7.29 -6.48
CA ALA A 19 1.72 -7.39 -7.45
C ALA A 19 2.51 -8.68 -7.22
N GLY A 20 2.67 -9.47 -8.26
CA GLY A 20 3.29 -10.79 -8.21
C GLY A 20 2.28 -11.95 -8.32
N PRO A 21 2.78 -13.19 -8.41
CA PRO A 21 1.91 -14.34 -8.67
C PRO A 21 1.05 -14.71 -7.45
N ALA A 22 -0.20 -15.09 -7.70
CA ALA A 22 -1.12 -15.55 -6.64
C ALA A 22 -0.60 -16.80 -5.90
N THR A 23 0.24 -17.59 -6.57
CA THR A 23 0.86 -18.81 -6.03
C THR A 23 2.17 -18.57 -5.30
N ALA A 24 2.60 -17.32 -5.12
CA ALA A 24 3.83 -17.02 -4.40
C ALA A 24 3.79 -17.58 -2.98
N PRO A 25 4.87 -18.22 -2.51
CA PRO A 25 4.92 -18.80 -1.17
C PRO A 25 4.86 -17.76 -0.06
N VAL A 26 5.29 -16.51 -0.33
CA VAL A 26 5.26 -15.43 0.64
C VAL A 26 4.42 -14.27 0.16
N THR A 27 3.62 -13.72 1.07
CA THR A 27 2.89 -12.48 0.91
C THR A 27 3.48 -11.42 1.83
N LEU A 28 4.00 -10.34 1.26
CA LEU A 28 4.34 -9.11 1.98
C LEU A 28 3.19 -8.12 1.80
N LEU A 29 2.51 -7.77 2.88
CA LEU A 29 1.46 -6.75 2.88
C LEU A 29 1.96 -5.51 3.61
N GLU A 30 1.74 -4.36 3.01
CA GLU A 30 2.00 -3.05 3.58
C GLU A 30 0.68 -2.29 3.79
N TYR A 31 0.48 -1.74 4.99
CA TYR A 31 -0.40 -0.62 5.20
C TYR A 31 0.41 0.66 5.08
N GLY A 32 0.07 1.48 4.11
CA GLY A 32 0.84 2.67 3.74
C GLY A 32 0.01 3.93 3.57
N ASP A 33 0.71 5.05 3.63
CA ASP A 33 0.19 6.40 3.52
C ASP A 33 1.08 7.16 2.52
N TYR A 34 0.49 7.69 1.46
CA TYR A 34 1.23 8.34 0.37
C TYR A 34 1.91 9.66 0.78
N GLU A 35 1.49 10.28 1.86
CA GLU A 35 2.12 11.50 2.36
C GLU A 35 3.11 11.23 3.52
N CYS A 36 3.13 10.01 4.06
CA CYS A 36 4.04 9.62 5.12
C CYS A 36 5.50 9.52 4.62
N PRO A 37 6.46 10.29 5.18
CA PRO A 37 7.84 10.24 4.73
C PRO A 37 8.51 8.89 4.98
N PHE A 38 8.09 8.16 6.01
CA PHE A 38 8.59 6.82 6.29
C PHE A 38 8.12 5.80 5.25
N CYS A 39 6.90 5.93 4.74
CA CYS A 39 6.42 5.13 3.61
C CYS A 39 7.19 5.46 2.33
N GLY A 40 7.45 6.74 2.08
CA GLY A 40 8.30 7.15 0.96
C GLY A 40 9.70 6.58 1.03
N ALA A 41 10.30 6.51 2.24
CA ALA A 41 11.60 5.87 2.45
C ALA A 41 11.52 4.33 2.27
N ALA A 42 10.42 3.70 2.64
CA ALA A 42 10.23 2.26 2.48
C ALA A 42 9.97 1.84 1.03
N HIS A 43 9.36 2.69 0.22
CA HIS A 43 8.97 2.38 -1.17
C HIS A 43 10.10 1.81 -2.03
N PRO A 44 11.31 2.43 -2.15
CA PRO A 44 12.40 1.86 -2.91
C PRO A 44 12.93 0.56 -2.30
N ILE A 45 12.83 0.38 -0.99
CA ILE A 45 13.23 -0.85 -0.30
C ILE A 45 12.28 -2.00 -0.68
N VAL A 46 10.98 -1.76 -0.68
CA VAL A 46 9.97 -2.73 -1.13
C VAL A 46 10.21 -3.13 -2.58
N HIS A 47 10.56 -2.19 -3.45
CA HIS A 47 10.95 -2.50 -4.84
C HIS A 47 12.15 -3.45 -4.90
N GLN A 48 13.20 -3.22 -4.12
CA GLN A 48 14.38 -4.09 -4.06
C GLN A 48 14.02 -5.49 -3.52
N VAL A 49 13.21 -5.58 -2.47
CA VAL A 49 12.69 -6.84 -1.93
C VAL A 49 11.94 -7.61 -3.02
N ARG A 50 11.03 -6.96 -3.74
CA ARG A 50 10.27 -7.58 -4.84
C ARG A 50 11.17 -8.08 -5.96
N GLN A 51 12.22 -7.33 -6.32
CA GLN A 51 13.20 -7.75 -7.31
C GLN A 51 14.00 -8.98 -6.85
N GLN A 52 14.45 -8.99 -5.60
CA GLN A 52 15.27 -10.07 -5.04
C GLN A 52 14.49 -11.39 -4.96
N PHE A 53 13.24 -11.35 -4.54
CA PHE A 53 12.43 -12.57 -4.39
C PHE A 53 11.68 -12.97 -5.67
N GLY A 54 11.43 -12.05 -6.57
CA GLY A 54 10.77 -12.30 -7.85
C GLY A 54 9.45 -13.05 -7.71
N LYS A 55 9.32 -14.19 -8.37
CA LYS A 55 8.09 -15.01 -8.35
C LYS A 55 7.80 -15.69 -7.00
N ARG A 56 8.72 -15.64 -6.04
CA ARG A 56 8.54 -16.21 -4.70
C ARG A 56 7.79 -15.28 -3.75
N LEU A 57 7.56 -14.02 -4.14
CA LEU A 57 6.89 -13.01 -3.36
C LEU A 57 5.71 -12.41 -4.13
N ARG A 58 4.57 -12.26 -3.47
CA ARG A 58 3.54 -11.32 -3.88
C ARG A 58 3.49 -10.16 -2.89
N PHE A 59 3.36 -8.96 -3.40
CA PHE A 59 3.21 -7.74 -2.62
C PHE A 59 1.76 -7.28 -2.65
N VAL A 60 1.26 -6.87 -1.48
CA VAL A 60 -0.09 -6.34 -1.31
C VAL A 60 0.00 -4.97 -0.65
N PHE A 61 -0.72 -4.00 -1.20
CA PHE A 61 -0.82 -2.67 -0.60
C PHE A 61 -2.24 -2.39 -0.14
N ARG A 62 -2.36 -1.84 1.07
CA ARG A 62 -3.60 -1.33 1.64
C ARG A 62 -3.41 0.08 2.14
N HIS A 63 -4.42 0.91 1.92
CA HIS A 63 -4.42 2.29 2.36
C HIS A 63 -4.56 2.43 3.87
N PHE A 64 -3.72 3.28 4.46
CA PHE A 64 -3.83 3.67 5.86
C PHE A 64 -3.50 5.17 6.01
N PRO A 65 -4.31 6.07 5.41
CA PRO A 65 -4.07 7.50 5.46
C PRO A 65 -4.21 8.05 6.88
N LEU A 66 -3.20 8.75 7.37
CA LEU A 66 -3.20 9.42 8.67
C LEU A 66 -3.68 10.87 8.52
N ALA A 67 -4.93 11.05 8.09
CA ALA A 67 -5.49 12.33 7.65
C ALA A 67 -5.42 13.48 8.69
N ASN A 68 -5.28 13.15 9.97
CA ASN A 68 -5.10 14.14 11.04
C ASN A 68 -3.70 14.76 11.07
N VAL A 69 -2.71 14.17 10.42
CA VAL A 69 -1.33 14.67 10.31
C VAL A 69 -0.86 14.82 8.85
N HIS A 70 -1.52 14.12 7.93
CA HIS A 70 -1.23 14.09 6.50
C HIS A 70 -2.50 14.47 5.70
N PRO A 71 -2.75 15.78 5.46
CA PRO A 71 -4.02 16.24 4.87
C PRO A 71 -4.26 15.77 3.42
N HIS A 72 -3.19 15.42 2.69
CA HIS A 72 -3.29 14.95 1.30
C HIS A 72 -3.32 13.41 1.18
N ALA A 73 -3.17 12.68 2.28
CA ALA A 73 -3.09 11.21 2.26
C ALA A 73 -4.38 10.54 1.75
N GLU A 74 -5.56 11.01 2.19
CA GLU A 74 -6.85 10.47 1.70
C GLU A 74 -7.08 10.78 0.22
N PRO A 75 -6.95 12.02 -0.26
CA PRO A 75 -7.06 12.31 -1.69
C PRO A 75 -6.08 11.52 -2.56
N ALA A 76 -4.84 11.34 -2.11
CA ALA A 76 -3.85 10.53 -2.81
C ALA A 76 -4.25 9.04 -2.87
N ALA A 77 -4.80 8.51 -1.78
CA ALA A 77 -5.32 7.14 -1.74
C ALA A 77 -6.52 6.96 -2.71
N GLU A 78 -7.44 7.92 -2.74
CA GLU A 78 -8.56 7.91 -3.68
C GLU A 78 -8.06 8.01 -5.14
N ALA A 79 -7.02 8.80 -5.40
CA ALA A 79 -6.40 8.90 -6.71
C ALA A 79 -5.80 7.56 -7.18
N ALA A 80 -5.14 6.82 -6.27
CA ALA A 80 -4.63 5.50 -6.57
C ALA A 80 -5.76 4.52 -6.92
N GLU A 81 -6.88 4.55 -6.20
CA GLU A 81 -8.06 3.73 -6.49
C GLU A 81 -8.72 4.12 -7.82
N ALA A 82 -8.88 5.41 -8.11
CA ALA A 82 -9.43 5.90 -9.38
C ALA A 82 -8.56 5.49 -10.58
N ALA A 83 -7.24 5.55 -10.43
CA ALA A 83 -6.31 5.02 -11.43
C ALA A 83 -6.42 3.50 -11.53
N GLY A 84 -6.59 2.80 -10.41
CA GLY A 84 -6.81 1.36 -10.35
C GLY A 84 -8.06 0.91 -11.08
N ALA A 85 -9.15 1.68 -11.01
CA ALA A 85 -10.39 1.45 -11.77
C ALA A 85 -10.20 1.59 -13.28
N GLN A 86 -9.09 2.17 -13.71
CA GLN A 86 -8.66 2.29 -15.11
C GLN A 86 -7.43 1.41 -15.42
N GLY A 87 -7.08 0.46 -14.54
CA GLY A 87 -6.00 -0.51 -14.72
C GLY A 87 -4.59 0.04 -14.48
N ARG A 88 -4.46 1.16 -13.76
CA ARG A 88 -3.19 1.87 -13.53
C ARG A 88 -2.87 2.09 -12.03
N PHE A 89 -3.29 1.17 -11.16
CA PHE A 89 -3.04 1.32 -9.72
C PHE A 89 -1.56 1.42 -9.38
N TRP A 90 -0.74 0.48 -9.86
CA TRP A 90 0.67 0.41 -9.50
C TRP A 90 1.48 1.56 -10.06
N GLU A 91 1.18 2.00 -11.25
CA GLU A 91 1.84 3.16 -11.86
C GLU A 91 1.50 4.45 -11.10
N MET A 92 0.24 4.63 -10.67
CA MET A 92 -0.14 5.76 -9.82
C MET A 92 0.51 5.65 -8.44
N HIS A 93 0.53 4.47 -7.85
CA HIS A 93 1.18 4.18 -6.56
C HIS A 93 2.66 4.61 -6.57
N ASP A 94 3.39 4.24 -7.62
CA ASP A 94 4.80 4.60 -7.77
C ASP A 94 4.97 6.13 -7.90
N LEU A 95 4.19 6.78 -8.77
CA LEU A 95 4.25 8.24 -8.97
C LEU A 95 3.90 9.04 -7.70
N LEU A 96 2.97 8.56 -6.88
CA LEU A 96 2.61 9.22 -5.63
C LEU A 96 3.76 9.19 -4.62
N TYR A 97 4.47 8.07 -4.49
CA TYR A 97 5.62 7.99 -3.61
C TYR A 97 6.87 8.70 -4.15
N GLU A 98 7.08 8.71 -5.45
CA GLU A 98 8.20 9.41 -6.07
C GLU A 98 8.13 10.94 -5.91
N ARG A 99 6.93 11.49 -5.73
CA ARG A 99 6.68 12.92 -5.63
C ARG A 99 5.72 13.25 -4.48
N GLN A 100 6.13 12.89 -3.26
CA GLN A 100 5.37 13.20 -2.04
C GLN A 100 5.27 14.71 -1.75
N ASP A 101 6.09 15.52 -2.37
CA ASP A 101 6.10 16.99 -2.30
C ASP A 101 4.99 17.65 -3.15
N ALA A 102 4.26 16.88 -3.95
CA ALA A 102 3.27 17.34 -4.92
C ALA A 102 2.04 16.43 -4.89
N LEU A 103 1.17 16.59 -3.90
CA LEU A 103 -0.04 15.78 -3.67
C LEU A 103 -1.33 16.63 -3.65
N GLU A 104 -1.27 17.87 -4.10
CA GLU A 104 -2.45 18.70 -4.29
C GLU A 104 -3.34 18.15 -5.42
N GLU A 105 -4.59 18.56 -5.46
CA GLU A 105 -5.54 18.06 -6.47
C GLU A 105 -5.04 18.23 -7.90
N GLU A 106 -4.42 19.37 -8.20
CA GLU A 106 -3.83 19.65 -9.52
C GLU A 106 -2.71 18.68 -9.86
N ASP A 107 -1.86 18.34 -8.89
CA ASP A 107 -0.77 17.37 -9.05
C ASP A 107 -1.30 15.95 -9.31
N LEU A 108 -2.39 15.57 -8.64
CA LEU A 108 -3.05 14.28 -8.85
C LEU A 108 -3.64 14.18 -10.27
N VAL A 109 -4.24 15.26 -10.76
CA VAL A 109 -4.78 15.33 -12.12
C VAL A 109 -3.65 15.23 -13.15
N GLU A 110 -2.54 15.96 -12.96
CA GLU A 110 -1.35 15.85 -13.83
C GLU A 110 -0.84 14.42 -13.95
N ARG A 111 -0.80 13.67 -12.82
CA ARG A 111 -0.42 12.24 -12.86
C ARG A 111 -1.41 11.41 -13.66
N GLY A 112 -2.70 11.71 -13.54
CA GLY A 112 -3.72 11.07 -14.36
C GLY A 112 -3.48 11.28 -15.86
N GLU A 113 -3.08 12.48 -16.25
CA GLU A 113 -2.69 12.82 -17.64
C GLU A 113 -1.44 12.05 -18.08
N ILE A 114 -0.38 12.04 -17.24
CA ILE A 114 0.87 11.30 -17.49
C ILE A 114 0.59 9.81 -17.71
N LEU A 115 -0.33 9.22 -16.95
CA LEU A 115 -0.70 7.82 -17.06
C LEU A 115 -1.67 7.51 -18.21
N GLY A 116 -2.14 8.54 -18.93
CA GLY A 116 -3.08 8.38 -20.04
C GLY A 116 -4.47 7.91 -19.59
N LEU A 117 -4.90 8.32 -18.41
CA LEU A 117 -6.24 8.02 -17.90
C LEU A 117 -7.32 8.82 -18.66
N ASP A 118 -8.57 8.35 -18.59
CA ASP A 118 -9.72 9.22 -18.84
C ASP A 118 -9.77 10.25 -17.72
N VAL A 119 -9.15 11.41 -17.95
CA VAL A 119 -8.98 12.49 -16.98
C VAL A 119 -10.33 13.05 -16.54
N ALA A 120 -11.28 13.17 -17.46
CA ALA A 120 -12.61 13.67 -17.12
C ALA A 120 -13.35 12.73 -16.16
N ARG A 121 -13.22 11.42 -16.35
CA ARG A 121 -13.71 10.41 -15.43
C ARG A 121 -12.97 10.49 -14.10
N PHE A 122 -11.64 10.55 -14.13
CA PHE A 122 -10.77 10.60 -12.95
C PHE A 122 -11.13 11.80 -12.05
N VAL A 123 -11.24 13.01 -12.62
CA VAL A 123 -11.62 14.23 -11.88
C VAL A 123 -13.02 14.11 -11.27
N ARG A 124 -14.00 13.60 -12.03
CA ARG A 124 -15.37 13.39 -11.49
C ARG A 124 -15.36 12.41 -10.30
N GLU A 125 -14.61 11.32 -10.41
CA GLU A 125 -14.54 10.30 -9.34
C GLU A 125 -13.85 10.85 -8.09
N LEU A 126 -12.78 11.66 -8.24
CA LEU A 126 -12.13 12.34 -7.11
C LEU A 126 -13.06 13.36 -6.46
N SER A 127 -13.68 14.25 -7.23
CA SER A 127 -14.59 15.28 -6.71
C SER A 127 -15.82 14.69 -6.02
N ALA A 128 -16.26 13.50 -6.44
CA ALA A 128 -17.38 12.79 -5.84
C ALA A 128 -16.98 11.88 -4.66
N HIS A 129 -15.70 11.81 -4.32
CA HIS A 129 -15.16 10.88 -3.33
C HIS A 129 -15.59 9.42 -3.55
N THR A 130 -15.63 9.00 -4.81
CA THR A 130 -16.15 7.69 -5.23
C THR A 130 -15.47 6.53 -4.51
N TYR A 131 -14.18 6.68 -4.22
CA TYR A 131 -13.35 5.63 -3.62
C TYR A 131 -13.09 5.81 -2.13
N ALA A 132 -13.60 6.86 -1.49
CA ALA A 132 -13.48 7.05 -0.04
C ALA A 132 -13.95 5.81 0.78
N PRO A 133 -15.08 5.14 0.44
CA PRO A 133 -15.47 3.93 1.15
C PRO A 133 -14.44 2.80 1.04
N ARG A 134 -13.79 2.65 -0.12
CA ARG A 134 -12.75 1.62 -0.33
C ARG A 134 -11.50 1.91 0.51
N VAL A 135 -11.06 3.16 0.53
CA VAL A 135 -9.95 3.62 1.37
C VAL A 135 -10.27 3.39 2.85
N GLN A 136 -11.48 3.74 3.27
CA GLN A 136 -11.94 3.55 4.65
C GLN A 136 -12.00 2.06 5.05
N GLU A 137 -12.39 1.16 4.15
CA GLU A 137 -12.35 -0.28 4.43
C GLU A 137 -10.94 -0.78 4.73
N ASP A 138 -9.94 -0.35 3.95
CA ASP A 138 -8.55 -0.70 4.20
C ASP A 138 -8.08 -0.13 5.53
N PHE A 139 -8.32 1.16 5.78
CA PHE A 139 -7.98 1.82 7.03
C PHE A 139 -8.55 1.06 8.24
N MET A 140 -9.84 0.76 8.22
CA MET A 140 -10.49 0.03 9.31
C MET A 140 -9.99 -1.41 9.45
N SER A 141 -9.58 -2.05 8.36
CA SER A 141 -8.93 -3.36 8.43
C SER A 141 -7.57 -3.29 9.14
N GLY A 142 -6.82 -2.22 8.88
CA GLY A 142 -5.56 -1.93 9.56
C GLY A 142 -5.76 -1.67 11.05
N VAL A 143 -6.71 -0.81 11.41
CA VAL A 143 -7.06 -0.54 12.82
C VAL A 143 -7.37 -1.83 13.58
N ARG A 144 -8.22 -2.69 13.00
CA ARG A 144 -8.58 -3.99 13.60
C ARG A 144 -7.40 -4.95 13.67
N SER A 145 -6.44 -4.85 12.76
CA SER A 145 -5.19 -5.64 12.76
C SER A 145 -4.13 -5.07 13.70
N GLY A 146 -4.40 -3.93 14.36
CA GLY A 146 -3.49 -3.30 15.32
C GLY A 146 -2.49 -2.35 14.69
N VAL A 147 -2.70 -1.90 13.45
CA VAL A 147 -1.89 -0.84 12.83
C VAL A 147 -2.11 0.47 13.58
N ASN A 148 -1.02 1.09 14.01
CA ASN A 148 -1.00 2.34 14.77
C ASN A 148 -0.05 3.39 14.18
N GLY A 149 0.50 3.13 13.01
CA GLY A 149 1.40 4.00 12.26
C GLY A 149 1.78 3.35 10.93
N THR A 150 2.42 4.11 10.06
CA THR A 150 2.82 3.68 8.71
C THR A 150 4.31 3.93 8.45
N PRO A 151 4.99 3.08 7.67
CA PRO A 151 4.46 1.83 7.11
C PRO A 151 4.27 0.74 8.18
N ALA A 152 3.29 -0.16 8.00
CA ALA A 152 3.14 -1.35 8.82
C ALA A 152 3.13 -2.59 7.91
N PHE A 153 4.03 -3.52 8.18
CA PHE A 153 4.23 -4.70 7.34
C PHE A 153 3.67 -5.96 7.99
N TYR A 154 3.12 -6.84 7.17
CA TYR A 154 2.68 -8.19 7.53
C TYR A 154 3.26 -9.20 6.55
N ILE A 155 3.87 -10.26 7.07
CA ILE A 155 4.43 -11.35 6.28
C ILE A 155 3.59 -12.60 6.51
N ASN A 156 2.94 -13.12 5.46
CA ASN A 156 1.97 -14.21 5.54
C ASN A 156 0.90 -14.00 6.64
N GLY A 157 0.45 -12.76 6.79
CA GLY A 157 -0.61 -12.39 7.75
C GLY A 157 -0.13 -12.20 9.19
N ILE A 158 1.17 -12.31 9.45
CA ILE A 158 1.76 -12.05 10.77
C ILE A 158 2.46 -10.69 10.73
N ARG A 159 2.20 -9.85 11.74
CA ARG A 159 2.82 -8.53 11.84
C ARG A 159 4.33 -8.65 11.94
N HIS A 160 5.02 -7.85 11.15
CA HIS A 160 6.46 -7.68 11.23
C HIS A 160 6.76 -6.44 12.09
N ASP A 161 7.26 -6.67 13.30
CA ASP A 161 7.61 -5.60 14.26
C ASP A 161 9.10 -5.20 14.19
N GLY A 162 9.84 -5.76 13.22
CA GLY A 162 11.24 -5.43 12.96
C GLY A 162 11.42 -4.15 12.15
N GLY A 163 12.68 -3.85 11.82
CA GLY A 163 13.02 -2.79 10.87
C GLY A 163 12.47 -3.08 9.46
N TYR A 164 12.27 -2.02 8.67
CA TYR A 164 11.87 -2.16 7.28
C TYR A 164 12.99 -1.78 6.29
N ASP A 165 14.22 -1.72 6.76
CA ASP A 165 15.38 -1.68 5.86
C ASP A 165 15.51 -2.99 5.09
N LEU A 166 16.27 -2.97 4.00
CA LEU A 166 16.37 -4.13 3.11
C LEU A 166 16.84 -5.41 3.81
N PRO A 167 17.91 -5.41 4.63
CA PRO A 167 18.34 -6.61 5.34
C PRO A 167 17.25 -7.17 6.27
N ALA A 168 16.57 -6.32 7.03
CA ALA A 168 15.54 -6.74 7.98
C ALA A 168 14.34 -7.41 7.29
N LEU A 169 13.84 -6.84 6.19
CA LEU A 169 12.74 -7.44 5.44
C LEU A 169 13.17 -8.72 4.73
N VAL A 170 14.37 -8.76 4.18
CA VAL A 170 14.91 -9.98 3.51
C VAL A 170 15.02 -11.12 4.51
N GLU A 171 15.66 -10.89 5.65
CA GLU A 171 15.81 -11.90 6.71
C GLU A 171 14.46 -12.43 7.20
N ALA A 172 13.50 -11.54 7.46
CA ALA A 172 12.18 -11.94 7.91
C ALA A 172 11.41 -12.78 6.86
N ILE A 173 11.55 -12.45 5.58
CA ILE A 173 10.93 -13.21 4.48
C ILE A 173 11.60 -14.58 4.32
N GLU A 174 12.93 -14.65 4.38
CA GLU A 174 13.68 -15.90 4.29
C GLU A 174 13.33 -16.86 5.43
N LEU A 175 13.22 -16.35 6.66
CA LEU A 175 12.82 -17.15 7.82
C LEU A 175 11.43 -17.79 7.62
N VAL A 176 10.48 -17.04 7.06
CA VAL A 176 9.12 -17.58 6.76
C VAL A 176 9.16 -18.62 5.66
N MET A 177 10.07 -18.50 4.69
CA MET A 177 10.27 -19.51 3.63
C MET A 177 10.87 -20.81 4.17
N GLU A 178 11.82 -20.73 5.09
CA GLU A 178 12.50 -21.89 5.69
C GLU A 178 11.59 -22.68 6.65
N THR A 179 10.68 -22.00 7.33
CA THR A 179 9.79 -22.61 8.33
C THR A 179 8.53 -23.23 7.74
N ARG A 180 8.35 -23.14 6.43
CA ARG A 180 7.22 -23.74 5.74
C ARG A 180 7.48 -25.23 5.51
N PRO A 181 6.57 -26.13 6.00
CA PRO A 181 6.67 -27.57 5.80
C PRO A 181 6.47 -27.96 4.33
#